data_9df138063d0a7d3b89b930418f9deede
#
_entry.id   9df138063d0a7d3b89b930418f9deede
#
_cell.length_a   1.000
_cell.length_b   1.000
_cell.length_c   1.000
_cell.angle_alpha   90.00
_cell.angle_beta   90.00
_cell.angle_gamma   90.00
#
_symmetry.space_group_name_H-M   'P 1'
#
loop_
_entity.id
_entity.type
_entity.pdbx_description
1 polymer ?
#
loop_
_entity_poly.entity_id
_entity_poly.type
_entity_poly.pdbx_seq_one_letter_code
_entity_poly.pdbx_strand_id
1 'polypeptide(L)'
;MTKKIPYLCSMEIMLKKFCKKYKLPEKSLFDLLSHMEEVSFSKGELIIRKGDRNSNFYLIKKGIWRAYYLADGTENSLWFVGSGETAFSSWTYVEGKPSQINIESVNDSIAYCISKVKLETLFSHSLEMANFGRKIFEREILSVDAS
;
A
#
# COMPACT_ATOMS: atom_id res chain seq x y z
N MET A 1 12.97 15.89 -29.18
CA MET A 1 11.98 15.78 -28.09
C MET A 1 12.09 14.45 -27.42
N THR A 2 12.40 14.44 -26.16
CA THR A 2 12.58 13.20 -25.41
C THR A 2 11.22 12.70 -24.93
N LYS A 3 10.81 11.56 -25.40
CA LYS A 3 9.60 10.91 -24.85
C LYS A 3 9.96 10.32 -23.50
N LYS A 4 9.21 10.68 -22.48
CA LYS A 4 9.34 10.02 -21.18
C LYS A 4 8.89 8.58 -21.31
N ILE A 5 9.65 7.66 -20.75
CA ILE A 5 9.26 6.27 -20.66
C ILE A 5 8.09 6.20 -19.67
N PRO A 6 6.95 5.53 -19.99
CA PRO A 6 5.81 5.44 -19.08
C PRO A 6 6.17 4.96 -17.67
N TYR A 7 7.15 4.08 -17.56
CA TYR A 7 7.68 3.60 -16.30
C TYR A 7 8.23 4.74 -15.43
N LEU A 8 9.05 5.62 -16.02
CA LEU A 8 9.62 6.76 -15.29
C LEU A 8 8.54 7.75 -14.88
N CYS A 9 7.55 7.99 -15.74
CA CYS A 9 6.41 8.85 -15.40
C CYS A 9 5.62 8.29 -14.22
N SER A 10 5.39 6.98 -14.18
CA SER A 10 4.70 6.32 -13.07
C SER A 10 5.47 6.47 -11.76
N MET A 11 6.80 6.33 -11.81
CA MET A 11 7.67 6.49 -10.64
C MET A 11 7.62 7.93 -10.12
N GLU A 12 7.75 8.92 -11.02
CA GLU A 12 7.70 10.34 -10.64
C GLU A 12 6.35 10.70 -9.99
N ILE A 13 5.25 10.23 -10.58
CA ILE A 13 3.91 10.48 -10.05
C ILE A 13 3.76 9.87 -8.66
N MET A 14 4.21 8.63 -8.49
CA MET A 14 4.16 7.92 -7.21
C MET A 14 4.95 8.68 -6.14
N LEU A 15 6.18 9.08 -6.45
CA LEU A 15 7.05 9.78 -5.50
C LEU A 15 6.40 11.09 -5.03
N LYS A 16 5.88 11.89 -5.96
CA LYS A 16 5.24 13.16 -5.63
C LYS A 16 4.01 12.97 -4.77
N LYS A 17 3.15 12.03 -5.13
CA LYS A 17 1.92 11.76 -4.39
C LYS A 17 2.20 11.23 -2.99
N PHE A 18 3.15 10.32 -2.87
CA PHE A 18 3.56 9.77 -1.58
C PHE A 18 4.10 10.86 -0.66
N CYS A 19 5.07 11.62 -1.14
CA CYS A 19 5.70 12.67 -0.33
C CYS A 19 4.70 13.73 0.10
N LYS A 20 3.74 14.06 -0.75
CA LYS A 20 2.68 15.01 -0.42
C LYS A 20 1.72 14.46 0.65
N LYS A 21 1.28 13.21 0.49
CA LYS A 21 0.31 12.58 1.41
C LYS A 21 0.90 12.37 2.78
N TYR A 22 2.08 11.77 2.85
CA TYR A 22 2.69 11.36 4.12
C TYR A 22 3.64 12.41 4.69
N LYS A 23 3.90 13.49 3.95
CA LYS A 23 4.80 14.59 4.35
C LYS A 23 6.20 14.09 4.74
N LEU A 24 6.72 13.23 3.88
CA LEU A 24 8.01 12.57 4.07
C LEU A 24 8.93 12.86 2.89
N PRO A 25 10.27 12.86 3.11
CA PRO A 25 11.22 13.12 2.05
C PRO A 25 11.38 11.92 1.12
N GLU A 26 11.74 12.19 -0.14
CA GLU A 26 11.99 11.14 -1.13
C GLU A 26 13.08 10.15 -0.69
N LYS A 27 14.10 10.63 -0.01
CA LYS A 27 15.21 9.80 0.47
C LYS A 27 14.72 8.64 1.32
N SER A 28 13.80 8.89 2.25
CA SER A 28 13.26 7.85 3.13
C SER A 28 12.43 6.85 2.33
N LEU A 29 11.70 7.32 1.32
CA LEU A 29 10.95 6.44 0.45
C LEU A 29 11.86 5.55 -0.38
N PHE A 30 12.93 6.09 -0.96
CA PHE A 30 13.89 5.29 -1.71
C PHE A 30 14.54 4.22 -0.85
N ASP A 31 14.83 4.53 0.41
CA ASP A 31 15.38 3.56 1.35
C ASP A 31 14.39 2.41 1.57
N LEU A 32 13.12 2.71 1.81
CA LEU A 32 12.09 1.68 1.94
C LEU A 32 11.96 0.85 0.67
N LEU A 33 11.88 1.50 -0.49
CA LEU A 33 11.72 0.81 -1.78
C LEU A 33 12.86 -0.17 -2.07
N SER A 34 14.07 0.12 -1.60
CA SER A 34 15.22 -0.78 -1.80
C SER A 34 15.03 -2.15 -1.12
N HIS A 35 14.09 -2.24 -0.18
CA HIS A 35 13.76 -3.48 0.53
C HIS A 35 12.46 -4.12 0.06
N MET A 36 11.79 -3.53 -0.92
CA MET A 36 10.51 -4.00 -1.43
C MET A 36 10.66 -4.67 -2.79
N GLU A 37 9.71 -5.53 -3.12
CA GLU A 37 9.64 -6.18 -4.42
C GLU A 37 8.50 -5.58 -5.24
N GLU A 38 8.75 -5.42 -6.54
CA GLU A 38 7.72 -4.96 -7.46
C GLU A 38 6.83 -6.12 -7.86
N VAL A 39 5.51 -5.94 -7.76
CA VAL A 39 4.50 -6.95 -8.09
C VAL A 39 3.44 -6.34 -8.99
N SER A 40 2.87 -7.15 -9.87
CA SER A 40 1.84 -6.70 -10.82
C SER A 40 0.56 -7.49 -10.61
N PHE A 41 -0.57 -6.81 -10.78
CA PHE A 41 -1.89 -7.42 -10.67
C PHE A 41 -2.74 -7.02 -11.87
N SER A 42 -3.51 -7.98 -12.37
CA SER A 42 -4.45 -7.73 -13.46
C SER A 42 -5.75 -7.15 -12.92
N LYS A 43 -6.48 -6.44 -13.80
CA LYS A 43 -7.82 -5.94 -13.49
C LYS A 43 -8.69 -7.05 -12.88
N GLY A 44 -9.30 -6.77 -11.75
CA GLY A 44 -10.20 -7.69 -11.05
C GLY A 44 -9.52 -8.73 -10.18
N GLU A 45 -8.19 -8.77 -10.18
CA GLU A 45 -7.46 -9.73 -9.36
C GLU A 45 -7.53 -9.34 -7.88
N LEU A 46 -7.76 -10.32 -7.01
CA LEU A 46 -7.78 -10.11 -5.57
C LEU A 46 -6.36 -10.19 -5.02
N ILE A 47 -5.93 -9.12 -4.38
CA ILE A 47 -4.65 -9.07 -3.68
C ILE A 47 -4.78 -9.72 -2.31
N ILE A 48 -5.86 -9.39 -1.60
CA ILE A 48 -6.19 -9.96 -0.30
C ILE A 48 -7.65 -10.40 -0.36
N ARG A 49 -7.92 -11.64 0.06
CA ARG A 49 -9.28 -12.19 0.17
C ARG A 49 -9.69 -12.23 1.61
N LYS A 50 -10.98 -12.03 1.88
CA LYS A 50 -11.55 -12.29 3.20
C LYS A 50 -11.15 -13.71 3.65
N GLY A 51 -10.63 -13.82 4.84
CA GLY A 51 -10.14 -15.08 5.40
C GLY A 51 -8.66 -15.34 5.20
N ASP A 52 -7.98 -14.61 4.30
CA ASP A 52 -6.54 -14.72 4.10
C ASP A 52 -5.79 -14.15 5.30
N ARG A 53 -4.59 -14.66 5.53
CA ARG A 53 -3.65 -14.12 6.51
C ARG A 53 -2.46 -13.45 5.85
N ASN A 54 -2.72 -12.73 4.78
CA ASN A 54 -1.71 -11.94 4.08
C ASN A 54 -1.42 -10.66 4.87
N SER A 55 -0.27 -10.62 5.53
CA SER A 55 0.17 -9.48 6.33
C SER A 55 1.16 -8.58 5.58
N ASN A 56 1.26 -8.73 4.26
CA ASN A 56 2.14 -7.89 3.46
C ASN A 56 1.66 -6.45 3.46
N PHE A 57 2.64 -5.56 3.37
CA PHE A 57 2.43 -4.13 3.22
C PHE A 57 2.72 -3.75 1.77
N TYR A 58 1.82 -3.00 1.15
CA TYR A 58 1.92 -2.61 -0.25
C TYR A 58 1.96 -1.11 -0.40
N LEU A 59 2.70 -0.65 -1.40
CA LEU A 59 2.72 0.74 -1.85
C LEU A 59 2.42 0.73 -3.34
N ILE A 60 1.36 1.42 -3.76
CA ILE A 60 0.92 1.40 -5.15
C ILE A 60 1.79 2.34 -5.99
N LYS A 61 2.36 1.79 -7.04
CA LYS A 61 3.11 2.56 -8.03
C LYS A 61 2.18 3.11 -9.12
N LYS A 62 1.29 2.26 -9.63
CA LYS A 62 0.39 2.58 -10.72
C LYS A 62 -0.89 1.76 -10.58
N GLY A 63 -2.03 2.37 -10.86
CA GLY A 63 -3.32 1.69 -10.81
C GLY A 63 -4.13 2.07 -9.59
N ILE A 64 -5.27 1.42 -9.44
CA ILE A 64 -6.22 1.69 -8.36
C ILE A 64 -6.64 0.37 -7.74
N TRP A 65 -6.65 0.32 -6.41
CA TRP A 65 -7.16 -0.80 -5.64
C TRP A 65 -8.38 -0.38 -4.83
N ARG A 66 -9.27 -1.32 -4.62
CA ARG A 66 -10.50 -1.12 -3.85
C ARG A 66 -10.55 -2.13 -2.71
N ALA A 67 -10.87 -1.65 -1.52
CA ALA A 67 -11.21 -2.52 -0.40
C ALA A 67 -12.73 -2.56 -0.28
N TYR A 68 -13.27 -3.74 -0.04
CA TYR A 68 -14.71 -3.92 0.13
C TYR A 68 -15.01 -5.14 1.01
N TYR A 69 -16.22 -5.20 1.50
CA TYR A 69 -16.75 -6.38 2.18
C TYR A 69 -18.13 -6.73 1.62
N LEU A 70 -18.52 -7.97 1.81
CA LEU A 70 -19.83 -8.44 1.37
C LEU A 70 -20.77 -8.49 2.58
N ALA A 71 -21.97 -7.91 2.40
CA ALA A 71 -23.04 -7.98 3.38
C ALA A 71 -24.34 -8.30 2.63
N ASP A 72 -24.97 -9.42 2.95
CA ASP A 72 -26.19 -9.90 2.33
C ASP A 72 -26.08 -9.98 0.79
N GLY A 73 -24.93 -10.45 0.29
CA GLY A 73 -24.66 -10.58 -1.12
C GLY A 73 -24.34 -9.27 -1.84
N THR A 74 -24.27 -8.16 -1.11
CA THR A 74 -23.96 -6.84 -1.68
C THR A 74 -22.54 -6.43 -1.32
N GLU A 75 -21.81 -5.90 -2.32
CA GLU A 75 -20.48 -5.37 -2.12
C GLU A 75 -20.56 -3.96 -1.53
N ASN A 76 -19.84 -3.74 -0.45
CA ASN A 76 -19.78 -2.44 0.21
C ASN A 76 -18.33 -1.96 0.17
N SER A 77 -18.10 -0.92 -0.64
CA SER A 77 -16.75 -0.35 -0.77
C SER A 77 -16.38 0.43 0.49
N LEU A 78 -15.16 0.19 0.97
CA LEU A 78 -14.62 0.85 2.16
C LEU A 78 -13.71 2.00 1.78
N TRP A 79 -12.77 1.74 0.87
CA TRP A 79 -11.83 2.75 0.40
C TRP A 79 -11.25 2.38 -0.95
N PHE A 80 -10.72 3.40 -1.62
CA PHE A 80 -9.94 3.28 -2.85
C PHE A 80 -8.58 3.90 -2.61
N VAL A 81 -7.54 3.30 -3.14
CA VAL A 81 -6.19 3.84 -3.09
C VAL A 81 -5.55 3.76 -4.48
N GLY A 82 -4.66 4.69 -4.73
CA GLY A 82 -3.96 4.79 -6.01
C GLY A 82 -2.48 5.05 -5.82
N SER A 83 -1.84 5.54 -6.87
CA SER A 83 -0.41 5.80 -6.91
C SER A 83 0.07 6.62 -5.70
N GLY A 84 1.12 6.15 -5.04
CA GLY A 84 1.71 6.81 -3.88
C GLY A 84 1.01 6.53 -2.56
N GLU A 85 -0.01 5.68 -2.56
CA GLU A 85 -0.75 5.33 -1.35
C GLU A 85 -0.46 3.90 -0.92
N THR A 86 -0.58 3.65 0.38
CA THR A 86 -0.33 2.33 0.96
C THR A 86 -1.61 1.51 1.06
N ALA A 87 -1.47 0.18 1.04
CA ALA A 87 -2.59 -0.73 1.20
C ALA A 87 -2.15 -1.97 1.98
N PHE A 88 -2.97 -2.40 2.91
CA PHE A 88 -2.76 -3.61 3.69
C PHE A 88 -4.04 -3.95 4.45
N SER A 89 -4.16 -5.21 4.89
CA SER A 89 -5.23 -5.61 5.81
C SER A 89 -4.75 -5.29 7.23
N SER A 90 -5.28 -4.23 7.83
CA SER A 90 -4.83 -3.78 9.15
C SER A 90 -5.07 -4.84 10.22
N TRP A 91 -6.20 -5.53 10.16
CA TRP A 91 -6.53 -6.60 11.11
C TRP A 91 -5.50 -7.73 11.08
N THR A 92 -5.09 -8.13 9.87
CA THR A 92 -4.08 -9.17 9.69
C THR A 92 -2.68 -8.66 10.03
N TYR A 93 -2.36 -7.45 9.61
CA TYR A 93 -1.04 -6.86 9.86
C TYR A 93 -0.79 -6.70 11.36
N VAL A 94 -1.77 -6.15 12.11
CA VAL A 94 -1.60 -5.86 13.54
C VAL A 94 -1.79 -7.10 14.40
N GLU A 95 -2.85 -7.89 14.16
CA GLU A 95 -3.27 -8.98 15.05
C GLU A 95 -2.94 -10.36 14.52
N GLY A 96 -2.52 -10.50 13.27
CA GLY A 96 -2.29 -11.80 12.64
C GLY A 96 -3.57 -12.60 12.41
N LYS A 97 -4.73 -11.96 12.48
CA LYS A 97 -6.02 -12.60 12.28
C LYS A 97 -6.43 -12.60 10.82
N PRO A 98 -7.32 -13.50 10.38
CA PRO A 98 -7.79 -13.51 9.00
C PRO A 98 -8.40 -12.17 8.61
N SER A 99 -8.16 -11.75 7.37
CA SER A 99 -8.71 -10.50 6.85
C SER A 99 -10.23 -10.53 6.82
N GLN A 100 -10.85 -9.44 7.22
CA GLN A 100 -12.31 -9.26 7.16
C GLN A 100 -12.74 -8.59 5.86
N ILE A 101 -11.79 -8.17 5.04
CA ILE A 101 -12.05 -7.42 3.81
C ILE A 101 -11.39 -8.09 2.63
N ASN A 102 -11.90 -7.74 1.45
CA ASN A 102 -11.27 -8.04 0.17
C ASN A 102 -10.59 -6.79 -0.34
N ILE A 103 -9.41 -6.95 -0.96
CA ILE A 103 -8.74 -5.88 -1.69
C ILE A 103 -8.51 -6.36 -3.10
N GLU A 104 -9.03 -5.63 -4.08
CA GLU A 104 -8.91 -6.00 -5.49
C GLU A 104 -8.28 -4.89 -6.32
N SER A 105 -7.65 -5.27 -7.40
CA SER A 105 -7.14 -4.36 -8.41
C SER A 105 -8.29 -3.95 -9.34
N VAL A 106 -8.62 -2.66 -9.35
CA VAL A 106 -9.73 -2.15 -10.17
C VAL A 106 -9.34 -2.13 -11.65
N ASN A 107 -8.06 -1.87 -11.91
CA ASN A 107 -7.46 -1.91 -13.24
C ASN A 107 -6.10 -2.62 -13.15
N ASP A 108 -5.41 -2.79 -14.26
CA ASP A 108 -4.06 -3.34 -14.23
C ASP A 108 -3.18 -2.44 -13.38
N SER A 109 -2.48 -3.02 -12.41
CA SER A 109 -1.72 -2.25 -11.43
C SER A 109 -0.34 -2.83 -11.16
N ILE A 110 0.52 -1.95 -10.67
CA ILE A 110 1.88 -2.29 -10.23
C ILE A 110 2.03 -1.72 -8.82
N ALA A 111 2.55 -2.53 -7.92
CA ALA A 111 2.79 -2.12 -6.54
C ALA A 111 4.13 -2.64 -6.05
N TYR A 112 4.61 -2.05 -4.98
CA TYR A 112 5.74 -2.59 -4.21
C TYR A 112 5.18 -3.33 -3.01
N CYS A 113 5.83 -4.43 -2.65
CA CYS A 113 5.40 -5.33 -1.60
C CYS A 113 6.55 -5.63 -0.65
N ILE A 114 6.26 -5.65 0.64
CA ILE A 114 7.20 -6.10 1.66
C ILE A 114 6.43 -6.90 2.71
N SER A 115 7.02 -8.01 3.18
CA SER A 115 6.41 -8.78 4.25
C SER A 115 6.46 -8.03 5.58
N LYS A 116 5.51 -8.32 6.47
CA LYS A 116 5.51 -7.75 7.82
C LYS A 116 6.84 -8.04 8.54
N VAL A 117 7.34 -9.26 8.44
CA VAL A 117 8.59 -9.65 9.10
C VAL A 117 9.75 -8.76 8.67
N LYS A 118 9.91 -8.56 7.35
CA LYS A 118 10.96 -7.69 6.83
C LYS A 118 10.77 -6.23 7.24
N LEU A 119 9.54 -5.73 7.17
CA LEU A 119 9.23 -4.35 7.54
C LEU A 119 9.52 -4.10 9.01
N GLU A 120 9.08 -4.99 9.90
CA GLU A 120 9.34 -4.88 11.34
C GLU A 120 10.82 -5.00 11.65
N THR A 121 11.57 -5.79 10.88
CA THR A 121 13.02 -5.89 11.01
C THR A 121 13.69 -4.56 10.68
N LEU A 122 13.24 -3.89 9.62
CA LEU A 122 13.74 -2.54 9.28
C LEU A 122 13.49 -1.55 10.42
N PHE A 123 12.28 -1.57 10.97
CA PHE A 123 11.92 -0.68 12.09
C PHE A 123 12.78 -0.96 13.32
N SER A 124 13.12 -2.22 13.59
CA SER A 124 13.92 -2.62 14.74
C SER A 124 15.39 -2.22 14.63
N HIS A 125 15.90 -2.08 13.40
CA HIS A 125 17.32 -1.83 13.16
C HIS A 125 17.64 -0.37 12.77
N SER A 126 16.61 0.45 12.53
CA SER A 126 16.80 1.83 12.09
C SER A 126 15.76 2.73 12.73
N LEU A 127 16.22 3.65 13.57
CA LEU A 127 15.35 4.66 14.17
C LEU A 127 14.68 5.52 13.08
N GLU A 128 15.43 5.86 12.04
CA GLU A 128 14.92 6.63 10.91
C GLU A 128 13.77 5.89 10.23
N MET A 129 13.94 4.59 9.96
CA MET A 129 12.90 3.77 9.34
C MET A 129 11.70 3.59 10.28
N ALA A 130 11.93 3.41 11.58
CA ALA A 130 10.84 3.31 12.55
C ALA A 130 10.00 4.59 12.58
N ASN A 131 10.65 5.76 12.60
CA ASN A 131 9.95 7.05 12.56
C ASN A 131 9.21 7.25 11.24
N PHE A 132 9.80 6.85 10.13
CA PHE A 132 9.18 6.89 8.81
C PHE A 132 7.90 6.04 8.80
N GLY A 133 7.98 4.79 9.28
CA GLY A 133 6.84 3.90 9.36
C GLY A 133 5.74 4.43 10.28
N ARG A 134 6.12 4.98 11.44
CA ARG A 134 5.16 5.56 12.37
C ARG A 134 4.35 6.68 11.69
N LYS A 135 5.00 7.55 10.92
CA LYS A 135 4.32 8.63 10.22
C LYS A 135 3.36 8.12 9.14
N ILE A 136 3.73 7.05 8.45
CA ILE A 136 2.84 6.41 7.47
C ILE A 136 1.59 5.89 8.18
N PHE A 137 1.75 5.13 9.26
CA PHE A 137 0.63 4.56 9.99
C PHE A 137 -0.24 5.63 10.66
N GLU A 138 0.34 6.73 11.12
CA GLU A 138 -0.42 7.88 11.64
C GLU A 138 -1.38 8.44 10.58
N ARG A 139 -0.93 8.54 9.32
CA ARG A 139 -1.78 9.01 8.22
C ARG A 139 -2.91 8.03 7.92
N GLU A 140 -2.65 6.74 8.04
CA GLU A 140 -3.70 5.74 7.86
C GLU A 140 -4.78 5.83 8.96
N ILE A 141 -4.38 6.12 10.20
CA ILE A 141 -5.32 6.36 11.29
C ILE A 141 -6.22 7.57 10.98
N LEU A 142 -5.64 8.66 10.49
CA LEU A 142 -6.41 9.83 10.09
C LEU A 142 -7.41 9.54 8.98
N SER A 143 -7.05 8.67 8.04
CA SER A 143 -7.95 8.28 6.96
C SER A 143 -9.20 7.59 7.49
N VAL A 144 -9.07 6.79 8.55
CA VAL A 144 -10.21 6.13 9.20
C VAL A 144 -11.14 7.17 9.84
N ASP A 145 -10.60 8.15 10.54
CA ASP A 145 -11.41 9.18 11.19
C ASP A 145 -12.07 10.11 10.19
N ALA A 146 -11.49 10.29 9.02
CA ALA A 146 -12.02 11.17 7.98
C ALA A 146 -13.12 10.55 7.15
N SER A 147 -13.31 9.23 7.25
CA SER A 147 -14.29 8.49 6.44
C SER A 147 -15.71 8.45 7.02
#